data_04387d7fc400bfca700bab5e097a5762
#
_entry.id   04387d7fc400bfca700bab5e097a5762
#
_cell.length_a   1.000
_cell.length_b   1.000
_cell.length_c   1.000
_cell.angle_alpha   90.00
_cell.angle_beta   90.00
_cell.angle_gamma   90.00
#
_symmetry.space_group_name_H-M   'P 1'
#
loop_
_entity.id
_entity.type
_entity.pdbx_description
1 polymer ?
#
loop_
_entity_poly.entity_id
_entity_poly.type
_entity_poly.pdbx_seq_one_letter_code
_entity_poly.pdbx_strand_id
1 'polypeptide(L)'
;MKNTLLALVFVLAAGCRCAQPQPSAVAPVPETKPTTREACQACNGEWGTHGLAQKEGCLCRTKDAGKVCKSKADCESQCVAKDPPETEIVEPGSPAKGFFLGKCHEFVSYFGCARLLPDRATTPVSLDELPPKICVD
;
A
#
# COMPACT_ATOMS: atom_id res chain seq x y z
N MET A 1 -46.55 -52.81 37.03
CA MET A 1 -45.76 -53.31 35.89
C MET A 1 -46.13 -52.45 34.70
N LYS A 2 -45.40 -51.39 34.43
CA LYS A 2 -45.59 -50.50 33.27
C LYS A 2 -44.22 -50.26 32.61
N ASN A 3 -44.03 -50.90 31.45
CA ASN A 3 -42.87 -50.74 30.60
C ASN A 3 -42.94 -49.39 29.86
N THR A 4 -42.03 -48.50 30.12
CA THR A 4 -41.89 -47.27 29.37
C THR A 4 -40.77 -47.43 28.33
N LEU A 5 -41.18 -47.56 27.07
CA LEU A 5 -40.28 -47.61 25.92
C LEU A 5 -39.71 -46.19 25.68
N LEU A 6 -38.42 -46.01 25.82
CA LEU A 6 -37.69 -44.78 25.48
C LEU A 6 -37.31 -44.88 24.01
N ALA A 7 -37.97 -44.09 23.15
CA ALA A 7 -37.60 -43.95 21.76
C ALA A 7 -36.46 -42.93 21.62
N LEU A 8 -35.29 -43.42 21.24
CA LEU A 8 -34.12 -42.56 20.89
C LEU A 8 -34.31 -41.97 19.48
N VAL A 9 -34.57 -40.70 19.41
CA VAL A 9 -34.61 -39.98 18.13
C VAL A 9 -33.16 -39.53 17.82
N PHE A 10 -32.51 -40.15 16.85
CA PHE A 10 -31.28 -39.69 16.24
C PHE A 10 -31.55 -38.57 15.26
N VAL A 11 -31.26 -37.34 15.61
CA VAL A 11 -31.25 -36.19 14.70
C VAL A 11 -29.93 -36.18 13.94
N LEU A 12 -29.96 -36.61 12.68
CA LEU A 12 -28.84 -36.44 11.74
C LEU A 12 -28.76 -34.98 11.32
N ALA A 13 -27.90 -34.21 11.99
CA ALA A 13 -27.53 -32.87 11.54
C ALA A 13 -26.62 -33.00 10.30
N ALA A 14 -27.21 -32.85 9.10
CA ALA A 14 -26.44 -32.68 7.88
C ALA A 14 -25.77 -31.28 7.91
N GLY A 15 -24.53 -31.22 8.41
CA GLY A 15 -23.72 -30.01 8.40
C GLY A 15 -23.33 -29.64 6.96
N CYS A 16 -23.98 -28.63 6.37
CA CYS A 16 -23.48 -27.96 5.18
C CYS A 16 -22.12 -27.31 5.52
N ARG A 17 -21.03 -27.97 5.14
CA ARG A 17 -19.70 -27.34 5.12
C ARG A 17 -19.69 -26.35 3.96
N CYS A 18 -20.00 -25.09 4.22
CA CYS A 18 -19.62 -24.00 3.34
C CYS A 18 -18.09 -24.03 3.20
N ALA A 19 -17.63 -24.39 2.01
CA ALA A 19 -16.21 -24.25 1.66
C ALA A 19 -15.86 -22.76 1.76
N GLN A 20 -15.14 -22.38 2.82
CA GLN A 20 -14.53 -21.05 2.90
C GLN A 20 -13.52 -20.94 1.75
N PRO A 21 -13.59 -19.86 0.93
CA PRO A 21 -12.55 -19.59 -0.03
C PRO A 21 -11.23 -19.42 0.77
N GLN A 22 -10.29 -20.34 0.57
CA GLN A 22 -8.94 -20.18 1.10
C GLN A 22 -8.40 -18.85 0.57
N PRO A 23 -7.90 -17.96 1.45
CA PRO A 23 -7.16 -16.81 0.96
C PRO A 23 -5.99 -17.35 0.15
N SER A 24 -5.96 -17.03 -1.14
CA SER A 24 -4.83 -17.33 -2.01
C SER A 24 -3.58 -16.83 -1.30
N ALA A 25 -2.69 -17.74 -0.94
CA ALA A 25 -1.40 -17.40 -0.38
C ALA A 25 -0.70 -16.51 -1.43
N VAL A 26 -0.68 -15.21 -1.17
CA VAL A 26 0.14 -14.26 -1.94
C VAL A 26 1.57 -14.74 -1.73
N ALA A 27 2.18 -15.26 -2.81
CA ALA A 27 3.57 -15.65 -2.77
C ALA A 27 4.38 -14.47 -2.21
N PRO A 28 5.29 -14.69 -1.24
CA PRO A 28 6.11 -13.62 -0.70
C PRO A 28 6.83 -12.96 -1.88
N VAL A 29 6.64 -11.64 -2.01
CA VAL A 29 7.39 -10.83 -2.97
C VAL A 29 8.86 -11.02 -2.60
N PRO A 30 9.72 -11.49 -3.50
CA PRO A 30 11.13 -11.68 -3.19
C PRO A 30 11.70 -10.31 -2.76
N GLU A 31 12.22 -10.22 -1.53
CA GLU A 31 12.86 -9.00 -0.99
C GLU A 31 14.14 -8.61 -1.78
N THR A 32 14.57 -9.48 -2.68
CA THR A 32 15.74 -9.23 -3.53
C THR A 32 15.31 -8.52 -4.81
N LYS A 33 15.88 -7.32 -5.02
CA LYS A 33 15.73 -6.55 -6.26
C LYS A 33 16.04 -7.45 -7.47
N PRO A 34 15.15 -7.52 -8.49
CA PRO A 34 15.41 -8.31 -9.69
C PRO A 34 16.71 -7.92 -10.38
N THR A 35 17.55 -8.90 -10.69
CA THR A 35 18.86 -8.68 -11.33
C THR A 35 18.87 -9.05 -12.80
N THR A 36 17.76 -9.59 -13.33
CA THR A 36 17.59 -9.91 -14.75
C THR A 36 16.32 -9.30 -15.31
N ARG A 37 16.28 -9.15 -16.62
CA ARG A 37 15.11 -8.61 -17.34
C ARG A 37 13.88 -9.50 -17.18
N GLU A 38 14.06 -10.82 -17.21
CA GLU A 38 12.97 -11.79 -17.04
C GLU A 38 12.38 -11.71 -15.61
N ALA A 39 13.24 -11.63 -14.60
CA ALA A 39 12.79 -11.43 -13.22
C ALA A 39 12.08 -10.09 -13.03
N CYS A 40 12.46 -9.04 -13.78
CA CYS A 40 11.81 -7.75 -13.77
C CYS A 40 10.37 -7.81 -14.32
N GLN A 41 10.13 -8.62 -15.34
CA GLN A 41 8.78 -8.83 -15.88
C GLN A 41 7.84 -9.46 -14.86
N ALA A 42 8.35 -10.30 -13.95
CA ALA A 42 7.55 -10.94 -12.91
C ALA A 42 6.92 -9.95 -11.90
N CYS A 43 7.51 -8.76 -11.74
CA CYS A 43 6.94 -7.66 -10.92
C CYS A 43 6.30 -6.55 -11.77
N ASN A 44 5.96 -6.83 -13.04
CA ASN A 44 5.49 -5.83 -14.01
C ASN A 44 6.40 -4.60 -14.09
N GLY A 45 7.70 -4.80 -13.90
CA GLY A 45 8.70 -3.76 -13.78
C GLY A 45 9.23 -3.26 -15.12
N GLU A 46 9.91 -2.13 -15.07
CA GLU A 46 10.62 -1.52 -16.19
C GLU A 46 12.11 -1.79 -16.04
N TRP A 47 12.69 -2.52 -17.02
CA TRP A 47 14.12 -2.74 -17.09
C TRP A 47 14.77 -1.61 -17.87
N GLY A 48 15.71 -0.91 -17.28
CA GLY A 48 16.38 0.22 -17.92
C GLY A 48 17.47 0.82 -17.06
N THR A 49 17.97 1.97 -17.53
CA THR A 49 18.98 2.75 -16.81
C THR A 49 18.29 3.81 -15.98
N HIS A 50 18.56 3.83 -14.67
CA HIS A 50 17.86 4.66 -13.69
C HIS A 50 18.82 5.43 -12.78
N GLY A 51 18.29 6.56 -12.24
CA GLY A 51 19.02 7.45 -11.33
C GLY A 51 20.13 8.23 -12.01
N LEU A 52 20.80 9.11 -11.24
CA LEU A 52 21.94 9.89 -11.74
C LEU A 52 23.16 9.01 -12.04
N ALA A 53 23.32 7.92 -11.29
CA ALA A 53 24.41 6.97 -11.50
C ALA A 53 24.27 6.14 -12.77
N GLN A 54 23.18 6.30 -13.53
CA GLN A 54 22.91 5.61 -14.80
C GLN A 54 23.12 4.09 -14.71
N LYS A 55 22.69 3.50 -13.59
CA LYS A 55 22.78 2.05 -13.38
C LYS A 55 21.62 1.32 -14.03
N GLU A 56 21.96 0.28 -14.80
CA GLU A 56 20.96 -0.63 -15.33
C GLU A 56 20.33 -1.46 -14.22
N GLY A 57 19.02 -1.62 -14.28
CA GLY A 57 18.29 -2.37 -13.27
C GLY A 57 16.79 -2.41 -13.52
N CYS A 58 16.08 -3.01 -12.57
CA CYS A 58 14.63 -3.13 -12.60
C CYS A 58 13.96 -2.15 -11.66
N LEU A 59 12.93 -1.46 -12.15
CA LEU A 59 11.95 -0.75 -11.34
C LEU A 59 10.66 -1.57 -11.28
N CYS A 60 10.43 -2.28 -10.19
CA CYS A 60 9.18 -3.01 -9.96
C CYS A 60 8.04 -2.04 -9.71
N ARG A 61 6.87 -2.30 -10.33
CA ARG A 61 5.67 -1.49 -10.10
C ARG A 61 5.02 -1.84 -8.77
N THR A 62 4.46 -0.83 -8.10
CA THR A 62 3.61 -0.99 -6.93
C THR A 62 2.20 -1.40 -7.34
N LYS A 63 1.49 -2.10 -6.43
CA LYS A 63 0.10 -2.53 -6.67
C LYS A 63 -0.90 -1.40 -6.43
N ASP A 64 -0.48 -0.36 -5.72
CA ASP A 64 -1.31 0.77 -5.28
C ASP A 64 -0.94 2.09 -5.94
N ALA A 65 -0.23 2.04 -7.06
CA ALA A 65 0.15 3.20 -7.87
C ALA A 65 -1.02 4.17 -8.09
N GLY A 66 -0.80 5.44 -7.76
CA GLY A 66 -1.79 6.51 -7.95
C GLY A 66 -2.91 6.57 -6.91
N LYS A 67 -2.99 5.64 -5.95
CA LYS A 67 -3.92 5.69 -4.81
C LYS A 67 -3.65 6.96 -4.00
N VAL A 68 -4.71 7.63 -3.58
CA VAL A 68 -4.59 8.80 -2.68
C VAL A 68 -4.08 8.37 -1.32
N CYS A 69 -3.16 9.14 -0.77
CA CYS A 69 -2.48 8.87 0.50
C CYS A 69 -2.25 10.16 1.30
N LYS A 70 -2.07 10.02 2.61
CA LYS A 70 -1.67 11.08 3.54
C LYS A 70 -0.28 10.83 4.13
N SER A 71 0.20 9.62 4.02
CA SER A 71 1.49 9.19 4.56
C SER A 71 2.07 8.03 3.74
N LYS A 72 3.36 7.75 3.95
CA LYS A 72 4.00 6.56 3.38
C LYS A 72 3.33 5.25 3.84
N ALA A 73 2.80 5.21 5.08
CA ALA A 73 2.13 4.01 5.60
C ALA A 73 0.89 3.60 4.80
N ASP A 74 0.33 4.50 4.00
CA ASP A 74 -0.82 4.24 3.14
C ASP A 74 -0.43 3.54 1.83
N CYS A 75 0.88 3.44 1.54
CA CYS A 75 1.45 3.03 0.27
C CYS A 75 2.46 1.87 0.42
N GLU A 76 2.56 1.06 -0.63
CA GLU A 76 3.61 0.04 -0.75
C GLU A 76 5.01 0.66 -0.86
N SER A 77 5.12 1.85 -1.49
CA SER A 77 6.37 2.60 -1.62
C SER A 77 6.27 3.96 -0.92
N GLN A 78 6.34 5.05 -1.64
CA GLN A 78 6.30 6.41 -1.11
C GLN A 78 4.95 7.07 -1.40
N CYS A 79 4.51 7.93 -0.47
CA CYS A 79 3.43 8.87 -0.72
C CYS A 79 4.03 10.19 -1.22
N VAL A 80 3.77 10.52 -2.47
CA VAL A 80 4.30 11.70 -3.14
C VAL A 80 3.23 12.77 -3.21
N ALA A 81 3.48 13.94 -2.59
CA ALA A 81 2.57 15.07 -2.66
C ALA A 81 2.50 15.61 -4.12
N LYS A 82 1.32 16.08 -4.50
CA LYS A 82 1.15 16.80 -5.78
C LYS A 82 1.89 18.15 -5.75
N ASP A 83 2.13 18.70 -6.91
CA ASP A 83 2.66 20.06 -7.07
C ASP A 83 1.74 20.85 -8.01
N PRO A 84 0.95 21.84 -7.51
CA PRO A 84 0.86 22.28 -6.12
C PRO A 84 0.23 21.23 -5.19
N PRO A 85 0.59 21.22 -3.88
CA PRO A 85 0.04 20.27 -2.92
C PRO A 85 -1.47 20.41 -2.74
N GLU A 86 -2.17 19.28 -2.75
CA GLU A 86 -3.56 19.20 -2.30
C GLU A 86 -3.59 19.00 -0.78
N THR A 87 -4.63 19.52 -0.12
CA THR A 87 -4.78 19.47 1.32
C THR A 87 -6.17 19.05 1.75
N GLU A 88 -6.26 18.36 2.87
CA GLU A 88 -7.50 18.12 3.60
C GLU A 88 -7.48 18.95 4.90
N ILE A 89 -8.33 19.97 4.97
CA ILE A 89 -8.41 20.86 6.13
C ILE A 89 -9.24 20.18 7.22
N VAL A 90 -8.68 20.07 8.42
CA VAL A 90 -9.35 19.51 9.60
C VAL A 90 -9.72 20.63 10.58
N GLU A 91 -8.81 21.59 10.77
CA GLU A 91 -9.03 22.75 11.63
C GLU A 91 -8.90 24.03 10.78
N PRO A 92 -10.02 24.68 10.42
CA PRO A 92 -9.94 25.96 9.71
C PRO A 92 -9.43 27.05 10.64
N GLY A 93 -8.57 27.92 10.12
CA GLY A 93 -7.97 28.99 10.90
C GLY A 93 -6.81 29.64 10.15
N SER A 94 -6.01 30.43 10.89
CA SER A 94 -4.77 31.01 10.38
C SER A 94 -3.66 30.80 11.43
N PRO A 95 -2.73 29.85 11.22
CA PRO A 95 -2.67 28.92 10.10
C PRO A 95 -3.74 27.83 10.15
N ALA A 96 -4.22 27.39 8.99
CA ALA A 96 -5.09 26.23 8.88
C ALA A 96 -4.28 24.95 9.16
N LYS A 97 -4.91 23.97 9.83
CA LYS A 97 -4.30 22.67 10.08
C LYS A 97 -5.02 21.56 9.35
N GLY A 98 -4.27 20.59 8.88
CA GLY A 98 -4.80 19.47 8.13
C GLY A 98 -3.73 18.49 7.70
N PHE A 99 -4.04 17.79 6.61
CA PHE A 99 -3.13 16.84 6.01
C PHE A 99 -2.83 17.23 4.56
N PHE A 100 -1.58 17.08 4.15
CA PHE A 100 -1.24 17.09 2.75
C PHE A 100 -1.69 15.79 2.10
N LEU A 101 -2.22 15.88 0.89
CA LEU A 101 -2.62 14.73 0.09
C LEU A 101 -1.60 14.47 -1.00
N GLY A 102 -1.34 13.20 -1.22
CA GLY A 102 -0.45 12.71 -2.25
C GLY A 102 -1.03 11.55 -3.02
N LYS A 103 -0.18 10.94 -3.83
CA LYS A 103 -0.45 9.68 -4.51
C LYS A 103 0.67 8.69 -4.23
N CYS A 104 0.30 7.43 -4.06
CA CYS A 104 1.27 6.35 -3.97
C CYS A 104 2.10 6.29 -5.24
N HIS A 105 3.42 6.25 -5.05
CA HIS A 105 4.37 6.20 -6.15
C HIS A 105 4.22 4.90 -6.95
N GLU A 106 4.43 4.98 -8.27
CA GLU A 106 4.17 3.85 -9.16
C GLU A 106 5.24 2.74 -9.09
N PHE A 107 6.42 3.06 -8.58
CA PHE A 107 7.52 2.09 -8.44
C PHE A 107 7.91 1.88 -6.98
N VAL A 108 8.37 0.66 -6.67
CA VAL A 108 8.87 0.30 -5.33
C VAL A 108 10.09 1.15 -4.96
N SER A 109 11.00 1.39 -5.91
CA SER A 109 12.12 2.30 -5.75
C SER A 109 11.77 3.68 -6.29
N TYR A 110 12.05 4.71 -5.50
CA TYR A 110 11.85 6.09 -5.87
C TYR A 110 13.18 6.71 -6.32
N PHE A 111 13.18 7.40 -7.46
CA PHE A 111 14.29 8.20 -7.96
C PHE A 111 13.81 9.59 -8.35
N GLY A 112 14.68 10.58 -8.19
CA GLY A 112 14.40 11.96 -8.52
C GLY A 112 14.02 12.81 -7.32
N CYS A 113 13.49 13.99 -7.58
CA CYS A 113 13.17 14.98 -6.54
C CYS A 113 11.66 15.17 -6.44
N ALA A 114 11.10 14.88 -5.26
CA ALA A 114 9.70 15.17 -4.96
C ALA A 114 9.48 15.57 -3.49
N ARG A 115 8.28 16.06 -3.20
CA ARG A 115 7.81 16.25 -1.84
C ARG A 115 7.26 14.94 -1.31
N LEU A 116 7.99 14.29 -0.42
CA LEU A 116 7.55 13.05 0.21
C LEU A 116 6.76 13.38 1.47
N LEU A 117 5.60 12.72 1.61
CA LEU A 117 4.81 12.82 2.82
C LEU A 117 5.40 11.94 3.93
N PRO A 118 5.13 12.26 5.22
CA PRO A 118 5.76 11.59 6.34
C PRO A 118 5.44 10.10 6.39
N ASP A 119 6.22 9.34 7.15
CA ASP A 119 5.99 7.90 7.33
C ASP A 119 4.59 7.60 7.88
N ARG A 120 4.08 8.44 8.78
CA ARG A 120 2.73 8.36 9.34
C ARG A 120 2.13 9.74 9.51
N ALA A 121 0.84 9.90 9.17
CA ALA A 121 0.08 11.12 9.36
C ALA A 121 -0.96 10.91 10.48
N THR A 122 -0.50 11.01 11.74
CA THR A 122 -1.35 10.79 12.92
C THR A 122 -1.96 12.07 13.48
N THR A 123 -1.32 13.21 13.21
CA THR A 123 -1.77 14.53 13.69
C THR A 123 -1.82 15.54 12.55
N PRO A 124 -2.83 16.43 12.52
CA PRO A 124 -2.86 17.54 11.57
C PRO A 124 -1.64 18.46 11.75
N VAL A 125 -1.08 18.91 10.63
CA VAL A 125 0.05 19.85 10.60
C VAL A 125 -0.40 21.22 10.09
N SER A 126 0.42 22.27 10.32
CA SER A 126 0.20 23.58 9.67
C SER A 126 0.34 23.42 8.15
N LEU A 127 -0.65 23.94 7.42
CA LEU A 127 -0.66 23.86 5.96
C LEU A 127 0.12 25.00 5.29
N ASP A 128 0.64 25.95 6.08
CA ASP A 128 1.49 27.05 5.58
C ASP A 128 2.92 26.55 5.26
N GLU A 129 3.34 25.44 5.90
CA GLU A 129 4.64 24.83 5.66
C GLU A 129 4.54 23.64 4.73
N LEU A 130 5.07 23.77 3.53
CA LEU A 130 5.09 22.69 2.55
C LEU A 130 6.01 21.55 3.00
N PRO A 131 5.65 20.29 2.71
CA PRO A 131 6.54 19.14 2.93
C PRO A 131 7.88 19.36 2.22
N PRO A 132 8.99 18.91 2.82
CA PRO A 132 10.32 19.08 2.23
C PRO A 132 10.42 18.38 0.88
N LYS A 133 11.12 18.99 -0.07
CA LYS A 133 11.49 18.34 -1.33
C LYS A 133 12.75 17.52 -1.10
N ILE A 134 12.67 16.23 -1.31
CA ILE A 134 13.76 15.28 -1.13
C ILE A 134 14.16 14.72 -2.49
N CYS A 135 15.48 14.66 -2.74
CA CYS A 135 16.03 14.03 -3.95
C CYS A 135 16.68 12.70 -3.56
N VAL A 136 16.41 11.65 -4.31
CA VAL A 136 16.95 10.30 -4.13
C VAL A 136 17.57 9.83 -5.44
N ASP A 137 18.77 9.25 -5.36
CA ASP A 137 19.53 8.68 -6.49
C ASP A 137 19.69 7.17 -6.38
#